data_95861c34275e41a1c74906ace9c395cf
#
_entry.id   95861c34275e41a1c74906ace9c395cf
#
_cell.length_a   1.000
_cell.length_b   1.000
_cell.length_c   1.000
_cell.angle_alpha   90.00
_cell.angle_beta   90.00
_cell.angle_gamma   90.00
#
_symmetry.space_group_name_H-M   'P 1'
#
loop_
_entity.id
_entity.type
_entity.pdbx_description
1 polymer ?
#
loop_
_entity_poly.entity_id
_entity_poly.type
_entity_poly.pdbx_seq_one_letter_code
_entity_poly.pdbx_strand_id
1 'polypeptide(L)'
;MGTDIHMACEVRRNGKWELVKDKVFKNPWYRPDSESSWAKEEYTNVPYDCRNYNLFAILADVRNGRGFAGCKTGDYFNPISEPKGYPEDMCDELKGDIDYYDYDERAGFLSNEHSASWLTLKELLEYDWCQMHRNCGYVHENTYRDFIMKGEHPDSWSGGVGGSSIVHLSEEEMVDLIKGKYPREEDKQYYTYCYFKALTYKDTSGGFYEDVIPVLQRLVPNGGTTEDVRLVFDFDS
;
A
#
# COMPACT_ATOMS: atom_id res chain seq x y z
N MET A 1 -15.27 -1.20 1.23
CA MET A 1 -14.60 0.02 1.73
C MET A 1 -13.12 -0.03 1.34
N GLY A 2 -12.44 1.11 1.29
CA GLY A 2 -11.00 1.18 1.10
C GLY A 2 -10.29 0.76 2.40
N THR A 3 -8.99 0.54 2.34
CA THR A 3 -8.14 0.29 3.50
C THR A 3 -6.95 1.22 3.40
N ASP A 4 -6.66 1.95 4.45
CA ASP A 4 -5.46 2.79 4.58
C ASP A 4 -4.51 2.18 5.60
N ILE A 5 -3.26 2.60 5.60
CA ILE A 5 -2.24 2.18 6.56
C ILE A 5 -1.87 3.35 7.46
N HIS A 6 -1.78 3.12 8.75
CA HIS A 6 -1.23 4.03 9.74
C HIS A 6 0.11 3.50 10.21
N MET A 7 1.16 4.28 10.08
CA MET A 7 2.52 3.79 10.31
C MET A 7 3.35 4.77 11.12
N ALA A 8 3.99 4.27 12.16
CA ALA A 8 4.94 5.00 12.99
C ALA A 8 6.31 4.30 12.98
N CYS A 9 7.36 5.06 13.26
CA CYS A 9 8.73 4.53 13.40
C CYS A 9 9.20 4.71 14.83
N GLU A 10 9.75 3.65 15.41
CA GLU A 10 10.40 3.67 16.70
C GLU A 10 11.87 3.29 16.59
N VAL A 11 12.69 3.91 17.43
CA VAL A 11 14.13 3.64 17.55
C VAL A 11 14.46 3.31 19.00
N ARG A 12 15.20 2.23 19.24
CA ARG A 12 15.59 1.81 20.58
C ARG A 12 16.91 2.47 20.99
N ARG A 13 16.86 3.36 21.98
CA ARG A 13 18.02 4.03 22.57
C ARG A 13 18.12 3.72 24.06
N ASN A 14 19.30 3.35 24.51
CA ASN A 14 19.54 2.99 25.92
C ASN A 14 18.55 1.94 26.46
N GLY A 15 18.17 0.98 25.62
CA GLY A 15 17.23 -0.10 25.95
C GLY A 15 15.76 0.28 25.97
N LYS A 16 15.40 1.49 25.56
CA LYS A 16 14.01 1.97 25.50
C LYS A 16 13.63 2.36 24.07
N TRP A 17 12.43 2.04 23.68
CA TRP A 17 11.84 2.51 22.43
C TRP A 17 11.41 3.98 22.54
N GLU A 18 11.66 4.75 21.51
CA GLU A 18 11.33 6.15 21.38
C GLU A 18 10.72 6.41 20.02
N LEU A 19 9.62 7.15 19.97
CA LEU A 19 8.95 7.53 18.73
C LEU A 19 9.85 8.50 17.94
N VAL A 20 10.00 8.27 16.64
CA VAL A 20 10.69 9.18 15.72
C VAL A 20 9.74 10.33 15.38
N LYS A 21 10.04 11.53 15.90
CA LYS A 21 9.27 12.76 15.67
C LYS A 21 9.85 13.67 14.59
N ASP A 22 11.11 13.45 14.27
CA ASP A 22 11.79 14.23 13.24
C ASP A 22 11.18 13.97 11.86
N LYS A 23 10.98 15.03 11.09
CA LYS A 23 10.47 14.96 9.72
C LYS A 23 11.58 14.49 8.77
N VAL A 24 11.79 13.21 8.69
CA VAL A 24 12.89 12.57 7.93
C VAL A 24 12.43 11.74 6.75
N PHE A 25 11.14 11.41 6.70
CA PHE A 25 10.55 10.65 5.61
C PHE A 25 10.01 11.60 4.54
N LYS A 26 10.17 11.23 3.29
CA LYS A 26 9.67 12.01 2.17
C LYS A 26 8.14 12.04 2.18
N ASN A 27 7.57 13.23 2.05
CA ASN A 27 6.12 13.38 1.96
C ASN A 27 5.67 13.10 0.51
N PRO A 28 4.95 12.00 0.22
CA PRO A 28 4.50 11.67 -1.13
C PRO A 28 3.49 12.68 -1.68
N TRP A 29 2.87 13.44 -0.79
CA TRP A 29 1.87 14.46 -1.13
C TRP A 29 2.46 15.88 -1.23
N TYR A 30 3.78 16.02 -1.19
CA TYR A 30 4.42 17.33 -1.24
C TYR A 30 4.04 18.13 -2.47
N ARG A 31 3.50 19.31 -2.23
CA ARG A 31 3.13 20.30 -3.24
C ARG A 31 3.40 21.71 -2.68
N PRO A 32 4.46 22.39 -3.13
CA PRO A 32 4.85 23.68 -2.57
C PRO A 32 3.76 24.76 -2.70
N ASP A 33 2.92 24.66 -3.74
CA ASP A 33 1.83 25.61 -4.02
C ASP A 33 0.47 25.20 -3.40
N SER A 34 0.43 24.14 -2.58
CA SER A 34 -0.80 23.68 -1.91
C SER A 34 -1.30 24.70 -0.91
N GLU A 35 -2.62 24.79 -0.70
CA GLU A 35 -3.20 25.57 0.41
C GLU A 35 -3.06 24.84 1.75
N SER A 36 -2.99 23.53 1.73
CA SER A 36 -2.84 22.69 2.93
C SER A 36 -1.42 22.75 3.50
N SER A 37 -1.28 23.07 4.77
CA SER A 37 0.03 23.20 5.44
C SER A 37 0.86 21.93 5.40
N TRP A 38 0.24 20.76 5.63
CA TRP A 38 0.92 19.46 5.61
C TRP A 38 1.45 19.07 4.22
N ALA A 39 0.78 19.49 3.15
CA ALA A 39 1.23 19.22 1.78
C ALA A 39 2.36 20.16 1.32
N LYS A 40 2.63 21.25 2.05
CA LYS A 40 3.77 22.15 1.79
C LYS A 40 5.07 21.64 2.38
N GLU A 41 5.01 20.63 3.22
CA GLU A 41 6.18 20.07 3.88
C GLU A 41 6.76 18.95 3.02
N GLU A 42 8.00 19.09 2.62
CA GLU A 42 8.71 18.12 1.79
C GLU A 42 8.96 16.80 2.56
N TYR A 43 9.10 16.91 3.89
CA TYR A 43 9.33 15.77 4.76
C TYR A 43 8.28 15.68 5.86
N THR A 44 8.01 14.47 6.32
CA THR A 44 7.08 14.12 7.40
C THR A 44 7.75 13.18 8.40
N ASN A 45 7.16 13.01 9.56
CA ASN A 45 7.53 11.98 10.53
C ASN A 45 6.77 10.66 10.33
N VAL A 46 5.80 10.61 9.39
CA VAL A 46 5.08 9.40 9.01
C VAL A 46 5.88 8.64 7.95
N PRO A 47 6.29 7.38 8.20
CA PRO A 47 7.11 6.62 7.26
C PRO A 47 6.46 6.37 5.91
N TYR A 48 5.17 6.04 5.92
CA TYR A 48 4.41 5.73 4.71
C TYR A 48 2.93 6.03 4.91
N ASP A 49 2.30 6.69 3.93
CA ASP A 49 0.92 7.18 4.00
C ASP A 49 0.22 7.03 2.64
N CYS A 50 0.51 5.97 1.90
CA CYS A 50 -0.13 5.73 0.61
C CYS A 50 -0.97 4.46 0.64
N ARG A 51 -2.12 4.49 -0.01
CA ARG A 51 -2.96 3.30 -0.19
C ARG A 51 -2.34 2.38 -1.24
N ASN A 52 -1.64 1.35 -0.79
CA ASN A 52 -1.00 0.36 -1.66
C ASN A 52 -1.24 -1.06 -1.13
N TYR A 53 -2.25 -1.73 -1.65
CA TYR A 53 -2.63 -3.08 -1.21
C TYR A 53 -1.56 -4.13 -1.48
N ASN A 54 -0.70 -3.95 -2.49
CA ASN A 54 0.44 -4.84 -2.72
C ASN A 54 1.44 -4.73 -1.56
N LEU A 55 1.75 -3.51 -1.11
CA LEU A 55 2.60 -3.31 0.05
C LEU A 55 1.97 -3.87 1.33
N PHE A 56 0.65 -3.67 1.54
CA PHE A 56 -0.05 -4.19 2.72
C PHE A 56 0.02 -5.73 2.76
N ALA A 57 -0.13 -6.37 1.60
CA ALA A 57 0.05 -7.81 1.47
C ALA A 57 1.48 -8.25 1.82
N ILE A 58 2.50 -7.52 1.33
CA ILE A 58 3.91 -7.82 1.61
C ILE A 58 4.23 -7.65 3.10
N LEU A 59 3.76 -6.57 3.73
CA LEU A 59 4.09 -6.29 5.13
C LEU A 59 3.40 -7.25 6.12
N ALA A 60 2.10 -7.56 5.91
CA ALA A 60 1.28 -8.24 6.91
C ALA A 60 0.12 -9.06 6.34
N ASP A 61 0.20 -9.57 5.12
CA ASP A 61 -0.86 -10.39 4.48
C ASP A 61 -2.23 -9.68 4.34
N VAL A 62 -2.29 -8.37 4.51
CA VAL A 62 -3.53 -7.61 4.45
C VAL A 62 -3.92 -7.35 3.00
N ARG A 63 -5.16 -7.67 2.65
CA ARG A 63 -5.70 -7.55 1.28
C ARG A 63 -4.92 -8.31 0.22
N ASN A 64 -4.22 -9.37 0.58
CA ASN A 64 -3.37 -10.12 -0.32
C ASN A 64 -4.14 -10.64 -1.54
N GLY A 65 -3.69 -10.27 -2.74
CA GLY A 65 -4.33 -10.58 -4.01
C GLY A 65 -5.67 -9.86 -4.26
N ARG A 66 -6.09 -8.96 -3.36
CA ARG A 66 -7.40 -8.28 -3.43
C ARG A 66 -7.29 -6.79 -3.18
N GLY A 67 -7.77 -6.00 -4.12
CA GLY A 67 -7.86 -4.55 -4.03
C GLY A 67 -9.22 -4.06 -3.51
N PHE A 68 -9.53 -2.81 -3.87
CA PHE A 68 -10.82 -2.18 -3.59
C PHE A 68 -11.99 -3.05 -4.10
N ALA A 69 -13.08 -3.09 -3.34
CA ALA A 69 -14.26 -3.89 -3.64
C ALA A 69 -13.99 -5.39 -3.88
N GLY A 70 -12.87 -5.93 -3.37
CA GLY A 70 -12.49 -7.33 -3.53
C GLY A 70 -11.94 -7.69 -4.91
N CYS A 71 -11.62 -6.69 -5.72
CA CYS A 71 -11.10 -6.91 -7.05
C CYS A 71 -9.72 -7.55 -7.03
N LYS A 72 -9.47 -8.45 -7.96
CA LYS A 72 -8.20 -9.14 -8.09
C LYS A 72 -7.08 -8.15 -8.43
N THR A 73 -5.95 -8.22 -7.70
CA THR A 73 -4.77 -7.36 -7.91
C THR A 73 -3.55 -8.12 -8.44
N GLY A 74 -3.66 -9.42 -8.59
CA GLY A 74 -2.59 -10.29 -9.06
C GLY A 74 -2.55 -11.61 -8.34
N ASP A 75 -1.39 -12.23 -8.33
CA ASP A 75 -1.13 -13.42 -7.53
C ASP A 75 -1.00 -13.04 -6.05
N TYR A 76 -0.95 -14.03 -5.16
CA TYR A 76 -0.69 -13.78 -3.75
C TYR A 76 0.79 -13.45 -3.53
N PHE A 77 1.05 -12.51 -2.63
CA PHE A 77 2.39 -12.23 -2.14
C PHE A 77 2.78 -13.21 -1.01
N ASN A 78 4.06 -13.45 -0.87
CA ASN A 78 4.60 -14.07 0.33
C ASN A 78 4.82 -12.95 1.37
N PRO A 79 4.05 -12.84 2.45
CA PRO A 79 4.21 -11.76 3.41
C PRO A 79 5.52 -11.89 4.19
N ILE A 80 6.02 -10.76 4.71
CA ILE A 80 7.15 -10.76 5.65
C ILE A 80 6.72 -11.46 6.94
N SER A 81 5.50 -11.17 7.41
CA SER A 81 4.87 -11.87 8.52
C SER A 81 3.36 -11.77 8.46
N GLU A 82 2.67 -12.67 9.15
CA GLU A 82 1.28 -12.44 9.55
C GLU A 82 1.21 -11.29 10.57
N PRO A 83 0.05 -10.62 10.74
CA PRO A 83 -0.13 -9.60 11.75
C PRO A 83 0.25 -10.10 13.15
N LYS A 84 1.12 -9.37 13.85
CA LYS A 84 1.67 -9.76 15.16
C LYS A 84 0.96 -9.10 16.35
N GLY A 85 0.03 -8.18 16.09
CA GLY A 85 -0.48 -7.25 17.10
C GLY A 85 0.51 -6.11 17.37
N TYR A 86 0.16 -5.20 18.26
CA TYR A 86 1.08 -4.16 18.72
C TYR A 86 2.18 -4.76 19.60
N PRO A 87 3.41 -4.23 19.55
CA PRO A 87 4.49 -4.73 20.41
C PRO A 87 4.24 -4.36 21.88
N GLU A 88 4.42 -5.32 22.78
CA GLU A 88 4.18 -5.12 24.23
C GLU A 88 5.07 -4.01 24.81
N ASP A 89 6.28 -3.86 24.29
CA ASP A 89 7.31 -2.89 24.70
C ASP A 89 7.29 -1.58 23.91
N MET A 90 6.19 -1.28 23.23
CA MET A 90 5.98 -0.03 22.49
C MET A 90 6.14 1.19 23.43
N CYS A 91 6.67 2.31 22.92
CA CYS A 91 6.84 3.50 23.73
C CYS A 91 5.48 4.09 24.21
N ASP A 92 5.48 4.69 25.39
CA ASP A 92 4.24 5.18 26.02
C ASP A 92 3.55 6.26 25.18
N GLU A 93 4.32 7.04 24.41
CA GLU A 93 3.78 8.08 23.54
C GLU A 93 2.97 7.48 22.40
N LEU A 94 3.52 6.48 21.69
CA LEU A 94 2.79 5.81 20.58
C LEU A 94 1.57 5.06 21.11
N LYS A 95 1.65 4.46 22.33
CA LYS A 95 0.49 3.87 23.02
C LYS A 95 -0.61 4.91 23.23
N GLY A 96 -0.24 6.09 23.72
CA GLY A 96 -1.19 7.17 23.97
C GLY A 96 -1.85 7.67 22.68
N ASP A 97 -1.13 7.73 21.57
CA ASP A 97 -1.68 8.12 20.27
C ASP A 97 -2.69 7.06 19.78
N ILE A 98 -2.35 5.79 19.85
CA ILE A 98 -3.23 4.69 19.44
C ILE A 98 -4.49 4.66 20.35
N ASP A 99 -4.34 4.70 21.64
CA ASP A 99 -5.47 4.69 22.59
C ASP A 99 -6.41 5.89 22.37
N TYR A 100 -5.86 7.04 21.95
CA TYR A 100 -6.66 8.23 21.65
C TYR A 100 -7.51 8.07 20.38
N TYR A 101 -6.99 7.41 19.35
CA TYR A 101 -7.69 7.17 18.10
C TYR A 101 -8.61 5.94 18.17
N ASP A 102 -8.27 4.94 18.96
CA ASP A 102 -9.06 3.72 19.13
C ASP A 102 -10.40 3.94 19.87
N TYR A 103 -10.53 5.03 20.60
CA TYR A 103 -11.74 5.33 21.35
C TYR A 103 -12.43 6.61 20.85
N ASP A 104 -13.43 6.48 20.00
CA ASP A 104 -14.37 7.56 19.71
C ASP A 104 -15.48 7.57 20.79
N GLU A 105 -15.31 8.43 21.81
CA GLU A 105 -16.31 8.64 22.88
C GLU A 105 -17.70 9.00 22.35
N ARG A 106 -17.82 9.56 21.13
CA ARG A 106 -19.09 9.97 20.53
C ARG A 106 -19.84 8.80 19.91
N ALA A 107 -19.12 7.80 19.43
CA ALA A 107 -19.68 6.64 18.74
C ALA A 107 -19.83 5.42 19.66
N GLY A 108 -19.08 5.35 20.76
CA GLY A 108 -19.06 4.19 21.65
C GLY A 108 -18.51 2.92 20.98
N PHE A 109 -17.78 3.08 19.87
CA PHE A 109 -17.18 2.00 19.11
C PHE A 109 -15.66 2.11 19.19
N LEU A 110 -15.00 0.96 19.19
CA LEU A 110 -13.58 0.86 18.85
C LEU A 110 -13.39 1.33 17.42
N SER A 111 -12.23 1.92 17.10
CA SER A 111 -11.89 2.31 15.74
C SER A 111 -11.97 1.11 14.78
N ASN A 112 -12.13 1.39 13.50
CA ASN A 112 -12.15 0.36 12.45
C ASN A 112 -10.75 -0.19 12.15
N GLU A 113 -9.78 0.04 13.01
CA GLU A 113 -8.41 -0.43 12.88
C GLU A 113 -8.33 -1.95 13.08
N HIS A 114 -7.53 -2.58 12.25
CA HIS A 114 -7.36 -4.03 12.28
C HIS A 114 -5.93 -4.43 11.87
N SER A 115 -5.59 -5.67 12.12
CA SER A 115 -4.34 -6.29 11.65
C SER A 115 -3.09 -5.53 12.09
N ALA A 116 -3.11 -4.96 13.32
CA ALA A 116 -1.94 -4.32 13.91
C ALA A 116 -0.71 -5.23 13.82
N SER A 117 0.44 -4.65 13.48
CA SER A 117 1.69 -5.39 13.35
C SER A 117 2.90 -4.47 13.51
N TRP A 118 4.06 -5.08 13.51
CA TRP A 118 5.34 -4.37 13.53
C TRP A 118 6.43 -5.19 12.84
N LEU A 119 7.40 -4.51 12.27
CA LEU A 119 8.56 -5.12 11.60
C LEU A 119 9.81 -4.36 11.97
N THR A 120 10.86 -5.08 12.35
CA THR A 120 12.19 -4.52 12.52
C THR A 120 12.82 -4.18 11.17
N LEU A 121 13.74 -3.23 11.15
CA LEU A 121 14.54 -2.97 9.96
C LEU A 121 15.31 -4.22 9.51
N LYS A 122 15.70 -5.07 10.42
CA LYS A 122 16.34 -6.35 10.09
C LYS A 122 15.42 -7.22 9.23
N GLU A 123 14.17 -7.45 9.64
CA GLU A 123 13.19 -8.22 8.87
C GLU A 123 12.97 -7.63 7.48
N LEU A 124 12.89 -6.30 7.36
CA LEU A 124 12.75 -5.60 6.09
C LEU A 124 13.96 -5.78 5.16
N LEU A 125 15.18 -5.82 5.72
CA LEU A 125 16.42 -5.97 4.95
C LEU A 125 16.71 -7.43 4.57
N GLU A 126 16.32 -8.38 5.39
CA GLU A 126 16.49 -9.82 5.14
C GLU A 126 15.44 -10.37 4.16
N TYR A 127 14.35 -9.63 3.94
CA TYR A 127 13.30 -10.04 3.03
C TYR A 127 13.74 -9.93 1.57
N ASP A 128 13.37 -10.92 0.75
CA ASP A 128 13.67 -10.91 -0.68
C ASP A 128 12.66 -10.06 -1.47
N TRP A 129 12.99 -8.80 -1.69
CA TRP A 129 12.22 -7.86 -2.49
C TRP A 129 12.31 -8.09 -3.99
N CYS A 130 13.20 -9.00 -4.44
CA CYS A 130 13.37 -9.33 -5.85
C CYS A 130 12.44 -10.46 -6.32
N GLN A 131 11.60 -11.01 -5.45
CA GLN A 131 10.58 -11.97 -5.83
C GLN A 131 9.70 -11.41 -6.94
N MET A 132 9.36 -12.25 -7.92
CA MET A 132 8.50 -11.84 -9.03
C MET A 132 7.03 -12.00 -8.64
N HIS A 133 6.25 -11.00 -9.02
CA HIS A 133 4.81 -10.96 -8.83
C HIS A 133 4.12 -10.71 -10.16
N ARG A 134 3.06 -11.45 -10.41
CA ARG A 134 2.17 -11.23 -11.55
C ARG A 134 1.07 -10.25 -11.12
N ASN A 135 1.36 -8.96 -11.26
CA ASN A 135 0.44 -7.88 -10.91
C ASN A 135 -0.70 -7.78 -11.93
N CYS A 136 -1.89 -7.51 -11.45
CA CYS A 136 -3.10 -7.39 -12.28
C CYS A 136 -3.66 -5.97 -12.21
N GLY A 137 -3.99 -5.44 -13.36
CA GLY A 137 -4.74 -4.19 -13.49
C GLY A 137 -5.85 -4.34 -14.51
N TYR A 138 -6.91 -3.53 -14.36
CA TYR A 138 -8.01 -3.52 -15.30
C TYR A 138 -7.83 -2.37 -16.28
N VAL A 139 -7.93 -2.66 -17.56
CA VAL A 139 -7.76 -1.69 -18.64
C VAL A 139 -9.04 -1.57 -19.45
N HIS A 140 -9.37 -0.35 -19.84
CA HIS A 140 -10.48 -0.08 -20.74
C HIS A 140 -10.09 -0.31 -22.20
N GLU A 141 -11.09 -0.34 -23.09
CA GLU A 141 -10.89 -0.58 -24.52
C GLU A 141 -9.85 0.35 -25.17
N ASN A 142 -9.81 1.63 -24.78
CA ASN A 142 -8.84 2.57 -25.33
C ASN A 142 -7.42 2.21 -24.90
N THR A 143 -7.19 1.94 -23.63
CA THR A 143 -5.89 1.51 -23.10
C THR A 143 -5.46 0.18 -23.73
N TYR A 144 -6.39 -0.75 -23.88
CA TYR A 144 -6.12 -2.04 -24.54
C TYR A 144 -5.67 -1.83 -25.99
N ARG A 145 -6.37 -0.97 -26.77
CA ARG A 145 -6.04 -0.64 -28.15
C ARG A 145 -4.71 0.09 -28.27
N ASP A 146 -4.46 1.06 -27.41
CA ASP A 146 -3.32 1.96 -27.53
C ASP A 146 -2.01 1.32 -27.08
N PHE A 147 -2.04 0.35 -26.18
CA PHE A 147 -0.87 -0.31 -25.61
C PHE A 147 -0.86 -1.82 -25.89
N ILE A 148 -1.82 -2.58 -25.38
CA ILE A 148 -1.73 -4.04 -25.30
C ILE A 148 -1.78 -4.68 -26.70
N MET A 149 -2.63 -4.19 -27.59
CA MET A 149 -2.66 -4.69 -28.98
C MET A 149 -1.34 -4.44 -29.75
N LYS A 150 -0.51 -3.49 -29.28
CA LYS A 150 0.80 -3.19 -29.86
C LYS A 150 1.95 -3.92 -29.15
N GLY A 151 1.65 -4.73 -28.13
CA GLY A 151 2.66 -5.38 -27.31
C GLY A 151 3.36 -4.45 -26.32
N GLU A 152 2.77 -3.29 -26.05
CA GLU A 152 3.28 -2.28 -25.12
C GLU A 152 2.57 -2.40 -23.76
N HIS A 153 3.19 -1.84 -22.71
CA HIS A 153 2.59 -1.80 -21.37
C HIS A 153 2.08 -0.39 -21.07
N PRO A 154 0.87 -0.24 -20.50
CA PRO A 154 0.40 1.07 -20.04
C PRO A 154 1.20 1.53 -18.83
N ASP A 155 1.42 2.85 -18.70
CA ASP A 155 2.11 3.45 -17.55
C ASP A 155 1.27 3.38 -16.27
N SER A 156 -0.04 3.33 -16.41
CA SER A 156 -0.99 3.24 -15.31
C SER A 156 -2.14 2.29 -15.64
N TRP A 157 -2.77 1.76 -14.60
CA TRP A 157 -3.90 0.86 -14.71
C TRP A 157 -5.16 1.62 -14.31
N SER A 158 -6.24 1.45 -15.06
CA SER A 158 -7.51 1.97 -14.59
C SER A 158 -7.99 1.11 -13.42
N GLY A 159 -8.36 1.77 -12.33
CA GLY A 159 -8.90 1.09 -11.15
C GLY A 159 -10.40 0.77 -11.25
N GLY A 160 -11.04 0.96 -12.38
CA GLY A 160 -12.47 0.79 -12.57
C GLY A 160 -12.88 -0.67 -12.58
N VAL A 161 -13.28 -1.21 -11.43
CA VAL A 161 -13.32 -2.67 -11.26
C VAL A 161 -14.50 -3.19 -10.47
N GLY A 162 -15.28 -2.32 -9.86
CA GLY A 162 -16.46 -2.73 -9.10
C GLY A 162 -17.66 -1.86 -9.42
N GLY A 163 -18.81 -2.48 -9.45
CA GLY A 163 -20.10 -1.82 -9.69
C GLY A 163 -20.91 -2.48 -10.79
N SER A 164 -22.22 -2.24 -10.76
CA SER A 164 -23.18 -2.84 -11.70
C SER A 164 -23.02 -2.36 -13.14
N SER A 165 -22.32 -1.24 -13.35
CA SER A 165 -22.07 -0.65 -14.67
C SER A 165 -20.80 -1.13 -15.36
N ILE A 166 -20.08 -2.11 -14.78
CA ILE A 166 -18.81 -2.65 -15.30
C ILE A 166 -19.01 -4.05 -15.84
N VAL A 167 -18.45 -4.31 -17.01
CA VAL A 167 -18.38 -5.64 -17.63
C VAL A 167 -16.92 -6.05 -17.70
N HIS A 168 -16.58 -7.20 -17.13
CA HIS A 168 -15.26 -7.80 -17.25
C HIS A 168 -15.24 -8.73 -18.45
N LEU A 169 -14.37 -8.43 -19.40
CA LEU A 169 -14.23 -9.15 -20.65
C LEU A 169 -13.02 -10.08 -20.64
N SER A 170 -13.12 -11.20 -21.33
CA SER A 170 -11.98 -11.97 -21.78
C SER A 170 -11.18 -11.19 -22.86
N GLU A 171 -9.99 -11.67 -23.20
CA GLU A 171 -9.19 -11.04 -24.26
C GLU A 171 -9.89 -11.09 -25.62
N GLU A 172 -10.53 -12.20 -25.95
CA GLU A 172 -11.29 -12.37 -27.21
C GLU A 172 -12.48 -11.40 -27.27
N GLU A 173 -13.23 -11.28 -26.17
CA GLU A 173 -14.37 -10.36 -26.08
C GLU A 173 -13.93 -8.89 -26.17
N MET A 174 -12.77 -8.52 -25.55
CA MET A 174 -12.23 -7.17 -25.67
C MET A 174 -11.83 -6.84 -27.11
N VAL A 175 -11.21 -7.80 -27.83
CA VAL A 175 -10.90 -7.66 -29.25
C VAL A 175 -12.16 -7.51 -30.08
N ASP A 176 -13.20 -8.28 -29.78
CA ASP A 176 -14.48 -8.18 -30.49
C ASP A 176 -15.22 -6.87 -30.18
N LEU A 177 -15.14 -6.37 -28.95
CA LEU A 177 -15.65 -5.05 -28.59
C LEU A 177 -14.98 -3.95 -29.43
N ILE A 178 -13.68 -3.98 -29.54
CA ILE A 178 -12.88 -2.99 -30.35
C ILE A 178 -13.25 -3.08 -31.84
N LYS A 179 -13.54 -4.26 -32.33
CA LYS A 179 -13.98 -4.48 -33.72
C LYS A 179 -15.47 -4.20 -33.95
N GLY A 180 -16.20 -3.78 -32.92
CA GLY A 180 -17.65 -3.52 -33.02
C GLY A 180 -18.52 -4.77 -33.14
N LYS A 181 -18.01 -5.95 -32.77
CA LYS A 181 -18.73 -7.22 -32.83
C LYS A 181 -19.37 -7.61 -31.51
N TYR A 182 -18.82 -7.13 -30.38
CA TYR A 182 -19.38 -7.37 -29.05
C TYR A 182 -20.55 -6.42 -28.79
N PRO A 183 -21.72 -6.89 -28.37
CA PRO A 183 -22.87 -6.04 -28.11
C PRO A 183 -22.64 -5.18 -26.85
N ARG A 184 -22.94 -3.89 -26.94
CA ARG A 184 -22.94 -3.00 -25.77
C ARG A 184 -24.33 -2.98 -25.13
N GLU A 185 -24.34 -3.10 -23.81
CA GLU A 185 -25.55 -3.01 -23.00
C GLU A 185 -25.79 -1.57 -22.58
N GLU A 186 -27.08 -1.11 -22.57
CA GLU A 186 -27.42 0.29 -22.31
C GLU A 186 -27.09 0.75 -20.88
N ASP A 187 -27.13 -0.17 -19.91
CA ASP A 187 -26.83 0.10 -18.49
C ASP A 187 -25.34 -0.08 -18.12
N LYS A 188 -24.51 -0.49 -19.09
CA LYS A 188 -23.07 -0.71 -18.89
C LYS A 188 -22.26 0.44 -19.48
N GLN A 189 -21.43 1.05 -18.63
CA GLN A 189 -20.58 2.18 -19.00
C GLN A 189 -19.14 1.78 -19.29
N TYR A 190 -18.67 0.72 -18.62
CA TYR A 190 -17.26 0.36 -18.65
C TYR A 190 -17.08 -1.12 -19.03
N TYR A 191 -16.28 -1.34 -20.04
CA TYR A 191 -15.85 -2.65 -20.48
C TYR A 191 -14.36 -2.78 -20.21
N THR A 192 -13.98 -3.74 -19.37
CA THR A 192 -12.62 -3.85 -18.86
C THR A 192 -12.06 -5.25 -19.07
N TYR A 193 -10.76 -5.31 -19.29
CA TYR A 193 -9.97 -6.54 -19.38
C TYR A 193 -8.96 -6.57 -18.24
N CYS A 194 -8.78 -7.72 -17.60
CA CYS A 194 -7.77 -7.90 -16.56
C CYS A 194 -6.43 -8.20 -17.23
N TYR A 195 -5.58 -7.20 -17.26
CA TYR A 195 -4.24 -7.29 -17.83
C TYR A 195 -3.22 -7.58 -16.74
N PHE A 196 -2.28 -8.48 -17.01
CA PHE A 196 -1.24 -8.87 -16.08
C PHE A 196 0.14 -8.37 -16.54
N LYS A 197 0.93 -7.92 -15.56
CA LYS A 197 2.33 -7.55 -15.77
C LYS A 197 3.20 -8.19 -14.68
N ALA A 198 4.32 -8.78 -15.08
CA ALA A 198 5.32 -9.26 -14.14
C ALA A 198 6.11 -8.07 -13.59
N LEU A 199 6.17 -7.94 -12.26
CA LEU A 199 6.89 -6.91 -11.52
C LEU A 199 7.63 -7.57 -10.37
N THR A 200 8.70 -6.96 -9.88
CA THR A 200 9.28 -7.38 -8.60
C THR A 200 8.43 -6.87 -7.44
N TYR A 201 8.53 -7.48 -6.28
CA TYR A 201 7.88 -6.97 -5.06
C TYR A 201 8.32 -5.54 -4.76
N LYS A 202 9.59 -5.25 -4.99
CA LYS A 202 10.15 -3.90 -4.90
C LYS A 202 9.39 -2.91 -5.79
N ASP A 203 9.18 -3.24 -7.07
CA ASP A 203 8.47 -2.36 -8.03
C ASP A 203 7.01 -2.12 -7.62
N THR A 204 6.39 -3.07 -6.90
CA THR A 204 5.01 -2.95 -6.41
C THR A 204 4.88 -2.20 -5.10
N SER A 205 5.99 -1.89 -4.42
CA SER A 205 6.01 -1.31 -3.07
C SER A 205 5.60 0.17 -3.00
N GLY A 206 5.42 0.85 -4.14
CA GLY A 206 4.97 2.25 -4.19
C GLY A 206 5.94 3.24 -3.53
N GLY A 207 7.25 3.05 -3.72
CA GLY A 207 8.29 3.89 -3.16
C GLY A 207 8.74 3.49 -1.74
N PHE A 208 8.05 2.57 -1.07
CA PHE A 208 8.44 2.16 0.28
C PHE A 208 9.87 1.63 0.34
N TYR A 209 10.27 0.78 -0.62
CA TYR A 209 11.62 0.22 -0.65
C TYR A 209 12.69 1.29 -0.90
N GLU A 210 12.45 2.22 -1.84
CA GLU A 210 13.42 3.23 -2.25
C GLU A 210 13.48 4.44 -1.32
N ASP A 211 12.36 4.86 -0.74
CA ASP A 211 12.26 6.11 0.01
C ASP A 211 12.26 5.86 1.54
N VAL A 212 11.64 4.76 2.03
CA VAL A 212 11.50 4.51 3.47
C VAL A 212 12.66 3.70 4.04
N ILE A 213 12.98 2.54 3.45
CA ILE A 213 14.03 1.66 3.98
C ILE A 213 15.38 2.37 4.14
N PRO A 214 15.87 3.19 3.19
CA PRO A 214 17.12 3.93 3.38
C PRO A 214 17.07 4.97 4.51
N VAL A 215 15.90 5.51 4.83
CA VAL A 215 15.74 6.39 5.99
C VAL A 215 15.89 5.59 7.28
N LEU A 216 15.19 4.43 7.39
CA LEU A 216 15.30 3.56 8.55
C LEU A 216 16.75 3.13 8.81
N GLN A 217 17.52 2.85 7.77
CA GLN A 217 18.95 2.52 7.90
C GLN A 217 19.77 3.66 8.54
N ARG A 218 19.46 4.93 8.20
CA ARG A 218 20.11 6.10 8.79
C ARG A 218 19.69 6.37 10.24
N LEU A 219 18.55 5.83 10.66
CA LEU A 219 18.04 5.96 12.03
C LEU A 219 18.65 4.97 13.01
N VAL A 220 19.43 3.97 12.53
CA VAL A 220 20.10 3.01 13.41
C VAL A 220 21.01 3.78 14.38
N PRO A 221 20.84 3.63 15.71
CA PRO A 221 21.65 4.32 16.69
C PRO A 221 23.13 4.00 16.60
N ASN A 222 23.99 4.92 16.96
CA ASN A 222 25.42 4.65 17.05
C ASN A 222 25.70 3.49 18.04
N GLY A 223 26.33 2.42 17.54
CA GLY A 223 26.57 1.19 18.30
C GLY A 223 25.36 0.27 18.43
N GLY A 224 24.23 0.62 17.82
CA GLY A 224 23.05 -0.22 17.71
C GLY A 224 23.08 -1.15 16.48
N THR A 225 21.97 -1.84 16.27
CA THR A 225 21.78 -2.79 15.19
C THR A 225 20.47 -2.48 14.42
N THR A 226 20.23 -3.20 13.33
CA THR A 226 18.97 -3.12 12.57
C THR A 226 17.75 -3.63 13.37
N GLU A 227 17.94 -4.28 14.50
CA GLU A 227 16.88 -4.66 15.44
C GLU A 227 16.47 -3.51 16.37
N ASP A 228 17.22 -2.40 16.37
CA ASP A 228 16.96 -1.21 17.17
C ASP A 228 16.13 -0.15 16.43
N VAL A 229 15.64 -0.47 15.23
CA VAL A 229 14.70 0.34 14.45
C VAL A 229 13.54 -0.54 14.02
N ARG A 230 12.32 -0.08 14.24
CA ARG A 230 11.12 -0.80 13.79
C ARG A 230 10.04 0.14 13.29
N LEU A 231 9.19 -0.40 12.43
CA LEU A 231 7.90 0.18 12.06
C LEU A 231 6.81 -0.49 12.89
N VAL A 232 5.87 0.29 13.38
CA VAL A 232 4.64 -0.17 14.01
C VAL A 232 3.49 0.37 13.18
N PHE A 233 2.55 -0.46 12.81
CA PHE A 233 1.48 -0.08 11.89
C PHE A 233 0.22 -0.91 12.10
N ASP A 234 -0.88 -0.36 11.62
CA ASP A 234 -2.20 -0.98 11.53
C ASP A 234 -2.92 -0.54 10.26
N PHE A 235 -4.12 -1.02 10.07
CA PHE A 235 -4.94 -0.76 8.89
C PHE A 235 -6.37 -0.42 9.30
N ASP A 236 -6.99 0.53 8.62
CA ASP A 236 -8.41 0.83 8.75
C ASP A 236 -9.23 0.26 7.57
N SER A 237 -10.57 0.18 7.71
CA SER A 237 -11.49 -0.28 6.64
C SER A 237 -12.86 0.38 6.73
#